data_ed4bdfc0b1eaa37b1bb34faf21a5691a
#
_entry.id   ed4bdfc0b1eaa37b1bb34faf21a5691a
#
_cell.length_a   1.000
_cell.length_b   1.000
_cell.length_c   1.000
_cell.angle_alpha   90.00
_cell.angle_beta   90.00
_cell.angle_gamma   90.00
#
_symmetry.space_group_name_H-M   'P 1'
#
loop_
_entity.id
_entity.type
_entity.pdbx_description
1 polymer ?
#
loop_
_entity_poly.entity_id
_entity_poly.type
_entity_poly.pdbx_seq_one_letter_code
_entity_poly.pdbx_strand_id
1 'polypeptide(L)'
;ASVNWDSLTIRMHQKAENAQSVEDLQPAFELMLNTLGDHHGRIMLAANYTLIGAFTDWDNIRTKDTREKDMDTWKIVNDTAAKFEYTILPNNIGYLKIMGIGPWVDMQVEATKIRAALSEMYNKNIEHWIIDLRYNAGGNMNPMVAGIAPLIGDGIVGYLTDVNHNILFEWEINQGNFIYDSVKAIDLPNQPQIKTNPKVAVLTSRWTTSSGEVVATTLKGRDN
;
A
#
# COMPACT_ATOMS: atom_id res chain seq x y z
N ALA A 1 -0.97 19.38 -14.66
CA ALA A 1 -0.27 20.63 -15.03
C ALA A 1 1.21 20.47 -14.68
N SER A 2 2.12 20.98 -15.54
CA SER A 2 3.55 20.96 -15.24
C SER A 2 3.88 22.00 -14.15
N VAL A 3 4.62 21.56 -13.14
CA VAL A 3 5.10 22.45 -12.08
C VAL A 3 6.29 23.26 -12.58
N ASN A 4 6.24 24.59 -12.41
CA ASN A 4 7.41 25.43 -12.66
C ASN A 4 8.31 25.38 -11.40
N TRP A 5 9.32 24.53 -11.44
CA TRP A 5 10.21 24.25 -10.32
C TRP A 5 11.04 25.47 -9.89
N ASP A 6 11.52 26.29 -10.84
CA ASP A 6 12.30 27.49 -10.53
C ASP A 6 11.45 28.49 -9.74
N SER A 7 10.23 28.75 -10.22
CA SER A 7 9.28 29.62 -9.52
C SER A 7 8.90 29.08 -8.15
N LEU A 8 8.68 27.78 -8.02
CA LEU A 8 8.37 27.14 -6.75
C LEU A 8 9.53 27.30 -5.75
N THR A 9 10.74 27.01 -6.20
CA THR A 9 11.96 27.12 -5.39
C THR A 9 12.13 28.55 -4.84
N ILE A 10 12.01 29.57 -5.70
CA ILE A 10 12.11 30.98 -5.28
C ILE A 10 11.06 31.31 -4.21
N ARG A 11 9.82 30.92 -4.42
CA ARG A 11 8.72 31.17 -3.47
C ARG A 11 8.90 30.44 -2.15
N MET A 12 9.45 29.21 -2.19
CA MET A 12 9.77 28.46 -0.97
C MET A 12 10.86 29.13 -0.17
N HIS A 13 11.93 29.59 -0.83
CA HIS A 13 13.00 30.35 -0.17
C HIS A 13 12.49 31.64 0.47
N GLN A 14 11.63 32.40 -0.22
CA GLN A 14 11.01 33.59 0.34
C GLN A 14 10.20 33.29 1.62
N LYS A 15 9.48 32.16 1.65
CA LYS A 15 8.72 31.75 2.86
C LYS A 15 9.63 31.24 3.99
N ALA A 16 10.81 30.78 3.67
CA ALA A 16 11.80 30.27 4.63
C ALA A 16 12.84 31.31 5.07
N GLU A 17 12.81 32.53 4.50
CA GLU A 17 13.87 33.54 4.66
C GLU A 17 14.19 33.87 6.14
N ASN A 18 13.17 33.90 6.99
CA ASN A 18 13.31 34.24 8.41
C ASN A 18 13.22 33.01 9.35
N ALA A 19 13.25 31.79 8.80
CA ALA A 19 13.18 30.58 9.58
C ALA A 19 14.40 30.44 10.50
N GLN A 20 14.15 30.17 11.79
CA GLN A 20 15.16 29.92 12.82
C GLN A 20 15.15 28.46 13.27
N SER A 21 14.08 27.73 12.96
CA SER A 21 13.87 26.31 13.29
C SER A 21 13.28 25.56 12.09
N VAL A 22 13.26 24.24 12.19
CA VAL A 22 12.61 23.39 11.16
C VAL A 22 11.10 23.62 11.13
N GLU A 23 10.49 23.94 12.26
CA GLU A 23 9.07 24.24 12.40
C GLU A 23 8.68 25.49 11.61
N ASP A 24 9.57 26.51 11.56
CA ASP A 24 9.35 27.75 10.81
C ASP A 24 9.32 27.51 9.28
N LEU A 25 9.79 26.35 8.81
CA LEU A 25 9.72 25.97 7.41
C LEU A 25 8.33 25.45 6.99
N GLN A 26 7.40 25.26 7.92
CA GLN A 26 6.06 24.73 7.63
C GLN A 26 5.37 25.49 6.48
N PRO A 27 5.36 26.84 6.41
CA PRO A 27 4.70 27.56 5.31
C PRO A 27 5.34 27.30 3.93
N ALA A 28 6.64 27.00 3.89
CA ALA A 28 7.32 26.65 2.66
C ALA A 28 6.96 25.23 2.19
N PHE A 29 6.88 24.28 3.12
CA PHE A 29 6.46 22.90 2.83
C PHE A 29 4.99 22.82 2.42
N GLU A 30 4.11 23.56 3.06
CA GLU A 30 2.70 23.65 2.65
C GLU A 30 2.56 24.21 1.25
N LEU A 31 3.33 25.27 0.91
CA LEU A 31 3.35 25.82 -0.44
C LEU A 31 3.78 24.76 -1.46
N MET A 32 4.83 23.99 -1.15
CA MET A 32 5.31 22.92 -2.01
C MET A 32 4.24 21.85 -2.27
N LEU A 33 3.71 21.25 -1.22
CA LEU A 33 2.72 20.17 -1.32
C LEU A 33 1.44 20.64 -2.04
N ASN A 34 0.97 21.85 -1.75
CA ASN A 34 -0.19 22.43 -2.43
C ASN A 34 0.09 22.71 -3.92
N THR A 35 1.31 23.16 -4.27
CA THR A 35 1.68 23.42 -5.67
C THR A 35 1.82 22.15 -6.46
N LEU A 36 2.32 21.08 -5.84
CA LEU A 36 2.40 19.75 -6.45
C LEU A 36 1.02 19.13 -6.67
N GLY A 37 0.01 19.56 -5.90
CA GLY A 37 -1.30 18.90 -5.89
C GLY A 37 -1.23 17.46 -5.38
N ASP A 38 -0.21 17.15 -4.58
CA ASP A 38 -0.01 15.83 -4.03
C ASP A 38 -0.82 15.67 -2.74
N HIS A 39 -1.97 15.02 -2.86
CA HIS A 39 -2.84 14.74 -1.72
C HIS A 39 -2.35 13.58 -0.83
N HIS A 40 -1.30 12.86 -1.26
CA HIS A 40 -0.71 11.74 -0.52
C HIS A 40 0.56 12.14 0.24
N GLY A 41 1.36 13.06 -0.32
CA GLY A 41 2.61 13.54 0.27
C GLY A 41 2.42 14.10 1.66
N ARG A 42 3.35 13.77 2.56
CA ARG A 42 3.39 14.24 3.94
C ARG A 42 4.83 14.55 4.32
N ILE A 43 5.02 15.62 5.08
CA ILE A 43 6.29 15.94 5.73
C ILE A 43 6.05 15.86 7.23
N MET A 44 6.82 15.00 7.90
CA MET A 44 6.76 14.85 9.35
C MET A 44 7.95 15.58 9.97
N LEU A 45 7.68 16.57 10.81
CA LEU A 45 8.70 17.25 11.58
C LEU A 45 8.97 16.42 12.85
N ALA A 46 10.20 15.91 12.97
CA ALA A 46 10.55 14.94 13.99
C ALA A 46 10.46 15.45 15.43
N ALA A 47 10.64 16.77 15.65
CA ALA A 47 10.70 17.36 16.96
C ALA A 47 9.36 17.32 17.72
N ASN A 48 8.24 17.39 17.04
CA ASN A 48 6.91 17.48 17.66
C ASN A 48 5.84 16.63 16.97
N TYR A 49 6.25 15.74 16.05
CA TYR A 49 5.35 14.91 15.22
C TYR A 49 4.33 15.75 14.43
N THR A 50 4.63 17.02 14.17
CA THR A 50 3.76 17.84 13.31
C THR A 50 3.76 17.27 11.90
N LEU A 51 2.58 16.91 11.43
CA LEU A 51 2.37 16.37 10.08
C LEU A 51 1.90 17.50 9.17
N ILE A 52 2.72 17.85 8.19
CA ILE A 52 2.37 18.81 7.15
C ILE A 52 1.89 18.02 5.93
N GLY A 53 0.72 18.35 5.41
CA GLY A 53 0.16 17.71 4.23
C GLY A 53 -0.77 18.63 3.47
N ALA A 54 -0.98 18.37 2.19
CA ALA A 54 -2.00 19.04 1.40
C ALA A 54 -3.39 18.49 1.77
N PHE A 55 -4.01 19.04 2.81
CA PHE A 55 -5.30 18.56 3.32
C PHE A 55 -6.53 19.24 2.70
N THR A 56 -6.35 20.09 1.71
CA THR A 56 -7.32 21.15 1.41
C THR A 56 -8.58 20.73 0.66
N ASP A 57 -8.67 19.53 0.06
CA ASP A 57 -9.83 19.24 -0.79
C ASP A 57 -10.68 17.99 -0.41
N TRP A 58 -10.24 17.19 0.53
CA TRP A 58 -11.07 16.06 0.97
C TRP A 58 -12.39 16.48 1.60
N ASP A 59 -12.40 17.65 2.24
CA ASP A 59 -13.59 18.18 2.90
C ASP A 59 -14.63 18.78 1.94
N ASN A 60 -14.22 19.23 0.77
CA ASN A 60 -15.12 19.84 -0.21
C ASN A 60 -15.86 18.81 -1.08
N ILE A 61 -15.33 17.59 -1.20
CA ILE A 61 -15.89 16.52 -2.04
C ILE A 61 -16.95 15.70 -1.27
N ARG A 62 -17.05 15.85 0.07
CA ARG A 62 -17.87 14.97 0.91
C ARG A 62 -19.09 15.70 1.46
N THR A 63 -20.26 15.13 1.23
CA THR A 63 -21.48 15.54 1.95
C THR A 63 -21.39 15.13 3.43
N LYS A 64 -22.19 15.75 4.30
CA LYS A 64 -22.22 15.43 5.74
C LYS A 64 -22.44 13.93 5.99
N ASP A 65 -23.38 13.31 5.27
CA ASP A 65 -23.69 11.88 5.38
C ASP A 65 -22.54 10.97 4.97
N THR A 66 -21.76 11.38 3.96
CA THR A 66 -20.57 10.63 3.55
C THR A 66 -19.45 10.76 4.57
N ARG A 67 -19.33 11.89 5.26
CA ARG A 67 -18.32 12.07 6.32
C ARG A 67 -18.57 11.15 7.51
N GLU A 68 -19.81 11.03 7.98
CA GLU A 68 -20.14 10.16 9.12
C GLU A 68 -19.88 8.69 8.79
N LYS A 69 -20.36 8.23 7.63
CA LYS A 69 -20.07 6.88 7.14
C LYS A 69 -18.58 6.62 6.92
N ASP A 70 -17.84 7.64 6.47
CA ASP A 70 -16.40 7.59 6.31
C ASP A 70 -15.67 7.49 7.63
N MET A 71 -16.11 8.19 8.66
CA MET A 71 -15.50 8.12 9.99
C MET A 71 -15.62 6.74 10.61
N ASP A 72 -16.74 6.06 10.44
CA ASP A 72 -16.89 4.69 10.92
C ASP A 72 -15.99 3.71 10.14
N THR A 73 -15.91 3.86 8.83
CA THR A 73 -14.96 3.09 8.02
C THR A 73 -13.52 3.42 8.37
N TRP A 74 -13.20 4.70 8.61
CA TRP A 74 -11.87 5.14 9.02
C TRP A 74 -11.44 4.51 10.36
N LYS A 75 -12.35 4.37 11.32
CA LYS A 75 -12.08 3.64 12.57
C LYS A 75 -11.72 2.19 12.31
N ILE A 76 -12.46 1.51 11.42
CA ILE A 76 -12.17 0.12 11.02
C ILE A 76 -10.79 0.02 10.35
N VAL A 77 -10.50 0.91 9.40
CA VAL A 77 -9.22 0.95 8.67
C VAL A 77 -8.03 1.18 9.61
N ASN A 78 -8.22 1.99 10.65
CA ASN A 78 -7.18 2.32 11.62
C ASN A 78 -7.24 1.46 12.89
N ASP A 79 -8.19 0.53 12.99
CA ASP A 79 -8.20 -0.43 14.08
C ASP A 79 -6.97 -1.33 13.96
N THR A 80 -6.14 -1.27 14.99
CA THR A 80 -4.89 -2.02 15.03
C THR A 80 -5.09 -3.48 15.41
N ALA A 81 -6.29 -3.86 15.86
CA ALA A 81 -6.56 -5.19 16.41
C ALA A 81 -6.87 -6.25 15.34
N ALA A 82 -7.38 -5.88 14.17
CA ALA A 82 -7.83 -6.83 13.14
C ALA A 82 -7.20 -6.55 11.77
N LYS A 83 -5.88 -6.68 11.67
CA LYS A 83 -5.14 -6.37 10.43
C LYS A 83 -5.15 -7.47 9.39
N PHE A 84 -5.48 -8.68 9.77
CA PHE A 84 -5.47 -9.84 8.91
C PHE A 84 -6.51 -10.85 9.36
N GLU A 85 -7.38 -11.27 8.44
CA GLU A 85 -8.41 -12.29 8.68
C GLU A 85 -8.39 -13.29 7.52
N TYR A 86 -8.70 -14.55 7.79
CA TYR A 86 -8.88 -15.55 6.76
C TYR A 86 -9.93 -16.60 7.17
N THR A 87 -10.59 -17.16 6.18
CA THR A 87 -11.56 -18.25 6.38
C THR A 87 -11.78 -19.01 5.08
N ILE A 88 -12.43 -20.14 5.18
CA ILE A 88 -12.90 -20.92 4.03
C ILE A 88 -14.40 -20.69 3.89
N LEU A 89 -14.80 -20.15 2.76
CA LEU A 89 -16.20 -19.94 2.40
C LEU A 89 -16.79 -21.21 1.74
N PRO A 90 -18.14 -21.30 1.62
CA PRO A 90 -18.77 -22.36 0.84
C PRO A 90 -18.16 -22.52 -0.55
N ASN A 91 -18.23 -23.74 -1.11
CA ASN A 91 -17.65 -24.11 -2.42
C ASN A 91 -16.11 -24.03 -2.44
N ASN A 92 -15.45 -24.29 -1.31
CA ASN A 92 -13.99 -24.35 -1.18
C ASN A 92 -13.30 -23.07 -1.67
N ILE A 93 -13.86 -21.91 -1.36
CA ILE A 93 -13.26 -20.62 -1.67
C ILE A 93 -12.44 -20.14 -0.48
N GLY A 94 -11.15 -19.91 -0.68
CA GLY A 94 -10.29 -19.27 0.31
C GLY A 94 -10.55 -17.76 0.34
N TYR A 95 -10.77 -17.22 1.52
CA TYR A 95 -10.95 -15.78 1.74
C TYR A 95 -9.83 -15.26 2.62
N LEU A 96 -9.13 -14.24 2.12
CA LEU A 96 -8.07 -13.51 2.82
C LEU A 96 -8.42 -12.03 2.83
N LYS A 97 -8.59 -11.46 4.01
CA LYS A 97 -8.72 -10.01 4.19
C LYS A 97 -7.39 -9.46 4.66
N ILE A 98 -6.79 -8.60 3.87
CA ILE A 98 -5.51 -7.96 4.17
C ILE A 98 -5.76 -6.47 4.35
N MET A 99 -5.60 -5.99 5.57
CA MET A 99 -5.66 -4.58 5.90
C MET A 99 -4.28 -3.95 5.76
N GLY A 100 -4.21 -2.63 5.86
CA GLY A 100 -2.93 -1.91 5.80
C GLY A 100 -1.95 -2.38 6.87
N ILE A 101 -0.69 -2.54 6.48
CA ILE A 101 0.40 -2.94 7.39
C ILE A 101 1.31 -1.75 7.63
N GLY A 102 1.33 -1.24 8.86
CA GLY A 102 2.13 -0.06 9.22
C GLY A 102 3.63 -0.27 9.05
N PRO A 103 4.43 0.81 8.95
CA PRO A 103 5.87 0.72 8.71
C PRO A 103 6.67 0.25 9.93
N TRP A 104 6.07 0.25 11.11
CA TRP A 104 6.75 -0.05 12.38
C TRP A 104 6.56 -1.50 12.86
N VAL A 105 5.94 -2.34 12.04
CA VAL A 105 5.76 -3.77 12.36
C VAL A 105 6.88 -4.60 11.75
N ASP A 106 7.14 -5.75 12.35
CA ASP A 106 8.09 -6.72 11.79
C ASP A 106 7.50 -7.32 10.49
N MET A 107 8.12 -6.95 9.37
CA MET A 107 7.69 -7.37 8.03
C MET A 107 7.75 -8.89 7.86
N GLN A 108 8.76 -9.53 8.44
CA GLN A 108 8.95 -10.98 8.36
C GLN A 108 7.81 -11.71 9.08
N VAL A 109 7.43 -11.21 10.26
CA VAL A 109 6.32 -11.79 11.04
C VAL A 109 5.00 -11.63 10.30
N GLU A 110 4.70 -10.47 9.75
CA GLU A 110 3.43 -10.22 9.05
C GLU A 110 3.34 -11.04 7.75
N ALA A 111 4.40 -11.09 6.96
CA ALA A 111 4.44 -11.92 5.76
C ALA A 111 4.28 -13.41 6.09
N THR A 112 4.91 -13.88 7.18
CA THR A 112 4.80 -15.27 7.64
C THR A 112 3.37 -15.63 8.04
N LYS A 113 2.64 -14.72 8.73
CA LYS A 113 1.22 -14.93 9.07
C LYS A 113 0.35 -15.11 7.81
N ILE A 114 0.50 -14.21 6.84
CA ILE A 114 -0.26 -14.26 5.58
C ILE A 114 0.05 -15.55 4.84
N ARG A 115 1.33 -15.91 4.72
CA ARG A 115 1.78 -17.12 4.04
C ARG A 115 1.29 -18.39 4.74
N ALA A 116 1.30 -18.42 6.06
CA ALA A 116 0.84 -19.57 6.84
C ALA A 116 -0.66 -19.80 6.64
N ALA A 117 -1.47 -18.74 6.67
CA ALA A 117 -2.90 -18.82 6.41
C ALA A 117 -3.21 -19.34 5.00
N LEU A 118 -2.49 -18.83 4.00
CA LEU A 118 -2.60 -19.30 2.63
C LEU A 118 -2.24 -20.78 2.52
N SER A 119 -1.16 -21.22 3.16
CA SER A 119 -0.72 -22.60 3.17
C SER A 119 -1.72 -23.53 3.86
N GLU A 120 -2.26 -23.09 5.02
CA GLU A 120 -3.27 -23.83 5.75
C GLU A 120 -4.53 -24.08 4.90
N MET A 121 -5.03 -23.04 4.25
CA MET A 121 -6.22 -23.14 3.39
C MET A 121 -5.93 -23.99 2.17
N TYR A 122 -4.78 -23.81 1.53
CA TYR A 122 -4.38 -24.60 0.36
C TYR A 122 -4.36 -26.11 0.65
N ASN A 123 -3.86 -26.49 1.82
CA ASN A 123 -3.85 -27.89 2.26
C ASN A 123 -5.27 -28.47 2.46
N LYS A 124 -6.31 -27.64 2.44
CA LYS A 124 -7.73 -28.04 2.49
C LYS A 124 -8.40 -28.04 1.11
N ASN A 125 -7.59 -28.17 0.03
CA ASN A 125 -8.04 -28.23 -1.37
C ASN A 125 -8.82 -27.00 -1.85
N ILE A 126 -8.37 -25.82 -1.43
CA ILE A 126 -8.90 -24.57 -1.95
C ILE A 126 -8.45 -24.39 -3.39
N GLU A 127 -9.41 -24.11 -4.28
CA GLU A 127 -9.17 -23.94 -5.72
C GLU A 127 -9.35 -22.49 -6.18
N HIS A 128 -10.13 -21.71 -5.46
CA HIS A 128 -10.46 -20.34 -5.81
C HIS A 128 -10.28 -19.43 -4.60
N TRP A 129 -9.95 -18.15 -4.86
CA TRP A 129 -9.57 -17.24 -3.80
C TRP A 129 -10.28 -15.90 -3.92
N ILE A 130 -10.55 -15.30 -2.78
CA ILE A 130 -10.95 -13.90 -2.65
C ILE A 130 -9.91 -13.20 -1.79
N ILE A 131 -9.27 -12.17 -2.37
CA ILE A 131 -8.37 -11.27 -1.66
C ILE A 131 -9.13 -9.98 -1.39
N ASP A 132 -9.44 -9.71 -0.13
CA ASP A 132 -10.22 -8.54 0.27
C ASP A 132 -9.31 -7.42 0.75
N LEU A 133 -9.20 -6.39 -0.08
CA LEU A 133 -8.41 -5.18 0.15
C LEU A 133 -9.31 -3.96 0.40
N ARG A 134 -10.62 -4.13 0.61
CA ARG A 134 -11.57 -3.01 0.71
C ARG A 134 -11.25 -2.02 1.81
N TYR A 135 -10.53 -2.45 2.84
CA TYR A 135 -10.09 -1.61 3.96
C TYR A 135 -8.56 -1.46 4.02
N ASN A 136 -7.86 -1.79 2.94
CA ASN A 136 -6.41 -1.66 2.89
C ASN A 136 -6.01 -0.24 2.48
N ALA A 137 -5.78 0.62 3.45
CA ALA A 137 -5.32 1.99 3.23
C ALA A 137 -3.81 2.12 2.99
N GLY A 138 -3.12 1.01 2.72
CA GLY A 138 -1.70 1.02 2.39
C GLY A 138 -0.77 0.66 3.55
N GLY A 139 0.39 1.31 3.59
CA GLY A 139 1.47 1.02 4.53
C GLY A 139 2.65 0.33 3.86
N ASN A 140 3.15 -0.79 4.39
CA ASN A 140 4.26 -1.53 3.81
C ASN A 140 3.77 -2.66 2.89
N MET A 141 4.04 -2.55 1.60
CA MET A 141 3.62 -3.54 0.60
C MET A 141 4.41 -4.85 0.70
N ASN A 142 5.66 -4.82 1.17
CA ASN A 142 6.55 -5.97 1.14
C ASN A 142 5.96 -7.22 1.83
N PRO A 143 5.47 -7.14 3.09
CA PRO A 143 4.87 -8.30 3.74
C PRO A 143 3.57 -8.75 3.07
N MET A 144 2.78 -7.82 2.49
CA MET A 144 1.53 -8.16 1.82
C MET A 144 1.80 -8.95 0.54
N VAL A 145 2.66 -8.43 -0.34
CA VAL A 145 3.00 -9.07 -1.61
C VAL A 145 3.74 -10.38 -1.37
N ALA A 146 4.76 -10.38 -0.49
CA ALA A 146 5.48 -11.61 -0.15
C ALA A 146 4.56 -12.68 0.42
N GLY A 147 3.62 -12.30 1.29
CA GLY A 147 2.67 -13.24 1.90
C GLY A 147 1.82 -13.98 0.88
N ILE A 148 1.32 -13.29 -0.15
CA ILE A 148 0.44 -13.87 -1.19
C ILE A 148 1.18 -14.24 -2.49
N ALA A 149 2.50 -14.11 -2.55
CA ALA A 149 3.28 -14.37 -3.77
C ALA A 149 2.93 -15.69 -4.49
N PRO A 150 2.63 -16.81 -3.81
CA PRO A 150 2.20 -18.04 -4.49
C PRO A 150 0.88 -17.90 -5.26
N LEU A 151 0.03 -16.97 -4.92
CA LEU A 151 -1.19 -16.66 -5.68
C LEU A 151 -0.91 -15.74 -6.86
N ILE A 152 0.13 -14.91 -6.78
CA ILE A 152 0.51 -13.99 -7.84
C ILE A 152 1.18 -14.77 -8.98
N GLY A 153 2.08 -15.68 -8.64
CA GLY A 153 2.93 -16.42 -9.58
C GLY A 153 4.24 -15.69 -9.85
N ASP A 154 5.22 -16.42 -10.41
CA ASP A 154 6.54 -15.87 -10.70
C ASP A 154 6.52 -14.92 -11.90
N GLY A 155 7.33 -13.88 -11.84
CA GLY A 155 7.51 -12.88 -12.88
C GLY A 155 7.57 -11.45 -12.34
N ILE A 156 7.73 -10.50 -13.25
CA ILE A 156 7.76 -9.07 -12.92
C ILE A 156 6.33 -8.61 -12.60
N VAL A 157 6.17 -7.96 -11.45
CA VAL A 157 4.86 -7.50 -10.95
C VAL A 157 4.72 -5.97 -10.93
N GLY A 158 5.80 -5.26 -11.22
CA GLY A 158 5.77 -3.81 -11.32
C GLY A 158 7.14 -3.18 -11.53
N TYR A 159 7.13 -1.89 -11.83
CA TYR A 159 8.32 -1.08 -12.06
C TYR A 159 8.21 0.26 -11.35
N LEU A 160 9.34 0.79 -10.91
CA LEU A 160 9.48 2.23 -10.69
C LEU A 160 10.19 2.82 -11.91
N THR A 161 9.65 3.93 -12.44
CA THR A 161 10.21 4.61 -13.58
C THR A 161 10.51 6.08 -13.27
N ASP A 162 11.45 6.65 -14.00
CA ASP A 162 11.65 8.10 -14.02
C ASP A 162 10.60 8.81 -14.91
N VAL A 163 10.72 10.13 -15.04
CA VAL A 163 9.82 10.95 -15.85
C VAL A 163 9.92 10.66 -17.36
N ASN A 164 10.96 9.98 -17.82
CA ASN A 164 11.20 9.60 -19.20
C ASN A 164 10.80 8.13 -19.47
N HIS A 165 10.15 7.49 -18.48
CA HIS A 165 9.76 6.08 -18.50
C HIS A 165 10.93 5.09 -18.49
N ASN A 166 12.14 5.51 -18.11
CA ASN A 166 13.24 4.59 -17.88
C ASN A 166 12.99 3.81 -16.59
N ILE A 167 13.15 2.49 -16.64
CA ILE A 167 13.00 1.64 -15.46
C ILE A 167 14.16 1.93 -14.51
N LEU A 168 13.85 2.34 -13.29
CA LEU A 168 14.81 2.55 -12.21
C LEU A 168 15.05 1.25 -11.46
N PHE A 169 14.00 0.52 -11.13
CA PHE A 169 14.06 -0.82 -10.57
C PHE A 169 12.74 -1.59 -10.76
N GLU A 170 12.83 -2.90 -10.57
CA GLU A 170 11.74 -3.85 -10.78
C GLU A 170 11.28 -4.47 -9.47
N TRP A 171 10.03 -4.86 -9.46
CA TRP A 171 9.45 -5.74 -8.46
C TRP A 171 9.16 -7.07 -9.11
N GLU A 172 9.67 -8.14 -8.53
CA GLU A 172 9.59 -9.48 -9.09
C GLU A 172 9.11 -10.48 -8.04
N ILE A 173 8.34 -11.47 -8.47
CA ILE A 173 8.16 -12.71 -7.72
C ILE A 173 9.07 -13.76 -8.37
N ASN A 174 9.94 -14.34 -7.58
CA ASN A 174 10.86 -15.39 -8.03
C ASN A 174 10.86 -16.54 -7.02
N GLN A 175 10.47 -17.70 -7.49
CA GLN A 175 10.25 -18.88 -6.66
C GLN A 175 9.36 -18.58 -5.44
N GLY A 176 8.30 -17.76 -5.68
CA GLY A 176 7.37 -17.30 -4.68
C GLY A 176 7.94 -16.32 -3.64
N ASN A 177 9.15 -15.81 -3.81
CA ASN A 177 9.71 -14.74 -3.00
C ASN A 177 9.49 -13.40 -3.68
N PHE A 178 9.26 -12.37 -2.89
CA PHE A 178 9.19 -11.01 -3.39
C PHE A 178 10.57 -10.37 -3.41
N ILE A 179 11.01 -10.00 -4.60
CA ILE A 179 12.29 -9.34 -4.86
C ILE A 179 12.01 -7.87 -5.18
N TYR A 180 12.67 -6.98 -4.48
CA TYR A 180 12.59 -5.55 -4.66
C TYR A 180 13.98 -5.03 -4.98
N ASP A 181 14.16 -4.44 -6.16
CA ASP A 181 15.46 -3.93 -6.62
C ASP A 181 16.59 -4.97 -6.46
N SER A 182 16.38 -6.17 -6.98
CA SER A 182 17.32 -7.29 -6.88
C SER A 182 17.61 -7.80 -5.46
N VAL A 183 16.93 -7.24 -4.44
CA VAL A 183 17.07 -7.66 -3.05
C VAL A 183 15.84 -8.44 -2.60
N LYS A 184 16.06 -9.60 -2.02
CA LYS A 184 14.99 -10.36 -1.38
C LYS A 184 14.48 -9.60 -0.15
N ALA A 185 13.29 -9.01 -0.28
CA ALA A 185 12.72 -8.15 0.75
C ALA A 185 12.37 -8.92 2.04
N ILE A 186 11.91 -10.18 1.88
CA ILE A 186 11.46 -11.03 2.99
C ILE A 186 11.80 -12.47 2.63
N ASP A 187 12.37 -13.22 3.56
CA ASP A 187 12.67 -14.63 3.40
C ASP A 187 11.54 -15.51 3.97
N LEU A 188 10.77 -16.14 3.09
CA LEU A 188 9.70 -17.05 3.47
C LEU A 188 10.06 -18.48 3.03
N PRO A 189 10.64 -19.28 3.90
CA PRO A 189 10.85 -20.69 3.63
C PRO A 189 9.49 -21.40 3.53
N ASN A 190 9.46 -22.55 2.83
CA ASN A 190 8.28 -23.40 2.69
C ASN A 190 7.10 -22.73 1.94
N GLN A 191 7.28 -22.60 0.65
CA GLN A 191 6.25 -22.09 -0.25
C GLN A 191 5.20 -23.17 -0.54
N PRO A 192 3.89 -22.88 -0.38
CA PRO A 192 2.89 -23.77 -0.91
C PRO A 192 3.05 -23.84 -2.43
N GLN A 193 3.25 -25.03 -2.95
CA GLN A 193 3.25 -25.25 -4.40
C GLN A 193 1.81 -25.15 -4.88
N ILE A 194 1.36 -23.99 -5.32
CA ILE A 194 0.05 -23.84 -5.94
C ILE A 194 0.13 -24.49 -7.32
N LYS A 195 -0.36 -25.72 -7.42
CA LYS A 195 -0.22 -26.58 -8.62
C LYS A 195 -1.10 -26.17 -9.79
N THR A 196 -2.11 -25.36 -9.54
CA THR A 196 -3.04 -24.88 -10.56
C THR A 196 -3.06 -23.35 -10.50
N ASN A 197 -3.28 -22.72 -11.63
CA ASN A 197 -3.48 -21.27 -11.68
C ASN A 197 -4.89 -20.94 -11.16
N PRO A 198 -5.09 -20.69 -9.85
CA PRO A 198 -6.40 -20.57 -9.28
C PRO A 198 -7.05 -19.26 -9.72
N LYS A 199 -8.37 -19.22 -9.83
CA LYS A 199 -9.08 -17.96 -10.02
C LYS A 199 -8.97 -17.15 -8.74
N VAL A 200 -8.59 -15.86 -8.90
CA VAL A 200 -8.45 -14.92 -7.78
C VAL A 200 -9.36 -13.71 -8.04
N ALA A 201 -10.34 -13.53 -7.17
CA ALA A 201 -11.14 -12.31 -7.15
C ALA A 201 -10.51 -11.33 -6.16
N VAL A 202 -10.32 -10.08 -6.57
CA VAL A 202 -9.80 -9.03 -5.71
C VAL A 202 -10.91 -8.03 -5.41
N LEU A 203 -11.22 -7.84 -4.13
CA LEU A 203 -12.20 -6.86 -3.68
C LEU A 203 -11.46 -5.58 -3.29
N THR A 204 -11.82 -4.49 -3.96
CA THR A 204 -11.29 -3.15 -3.66
C THR A 204 -12.40 -2.18 -3.32
N SER A 205 -12.05 -1.06 -2.73
CA SER A 205 -12.96 0.05 -2.47
C SER A 205 -12.21 1.39 -2.59
N ARG A 206 -12.89 2.49 -2.37
CA ARG A 206 -12.24 3.81 -2.30
C ARG A 206 -11.21 3.95 -1.16
N TRP A 207 -11.17 3.01 -0.23
CA TRP A 207 -10.18 2.94 0.84
C TRP A 207 -8.97 2.10 0.48
N THR A 208 -9.01 1.39 -0.64
CA THR A 208 -7.86 0.68 -1.17
C THR A 208 -6.91 1.70 -1.78
N THR A 209 -5.85 2.04 -1.06
CA THR A 209 -4.93 3.12 -1.47
C THR A 209 -3.48 2.71 -1.26
N SER A 210 -2.54 3.43 -1.93
CA SER A 210 -1.10 3.26 -1.74
C SER A 210 -0.67 1.79 -1.91
N SER A 211 -0.02 1.19 -0.92
CA SER A 211 0.41 -0.23 -0.98
C SER A 211 -0.74 -1.21 -1.19
N GLY A 212 -1.98 -0.85 -0.80
CA GLY A 212 -3.18 -1.65 -1.14
C GLY A 212 -3.44 -1.71 -2.65
N GLU A 213 -3.20 -0.61 -3.36
CA GLU A 213 -3.30 -0.57 -4.82
C GLU A 213 -2.17 -1.37 -5.47
N VAL A 214 -0.95 -1.31 -4.92
CA VAL A 214 0.16 -2.15 -5.38
C VAL A 214 -0.23 -3.63 -5.31
N VAL A 215 -0.73 -4.10 -4.15
CA VAL A 215 -1.18 -5.48 -3.98
C VAL A 215 -2.27 -5.85 -4.99
N ALA A 216 -3.25 -4.97 -5.22
CA ALA A 216 -4.30 -5.21 -6.21
C ALA A 216 -3.74 -5.33 -7.64
N THR A 217 -2.77 -4.46 -7.99
CA THR A 217 -2.18 -4.45 -9.33
C THR A 217 -1.27 -5.64 -9.59
N THR A 218 -0.56 -6.17 -8.59
CA THR A 218 0.24 -7.40 -8.74
C THR A 218 -0.63 -8.61 -9.12
N LEU A 219 -1.88 -8.62 -8.67
CA LEU A 219 -2.84 -9.69 -9.02
C LEU A 219 -3.53 -9.47 -10.37
N LYS A 220 -3.55 -8.24 -10.89
CA LYS A 220 -4.22 -7.91 -12.16
C LYS A 220 -3.50 -8.48 -13.38
N GLY A 221 -2.18 -8.66 -13.32
CA GLY A 221 -1.36 -9.18 -14.42
C GLY A 221 -1.42 -10.70 -14.60
N ARG A 222 -2.25 -11.40 -13.85
CA ARG A 222 -2.41 -12.85 -13.94
C ARG A 222 -3.28 -13.22 -15.15
N ASP A 223 -3.05 -14.42 -15.69
CA ASP A 223 -3.81 -14.98 -16.82
C ASP A 223 -5.24 -15.45 -16.44
N ASN A 224 -5.63 -15.36 -15.14
CA ASN A 224 -6.95 -15.83 -14.61
C ASN A 224 -7.52 -14.88 -13.55
#